data_44958b597c3ad92da9cd4580cdf6139c
#
_entry.id   44958b597c3ad92da9cd4580cdf6139c
#
_cell.length_a   1.000
_cell.length_b   1.000
_cell.length_c   1.000
_cell.angle_alpha   90.00
_cell.angle_beta   90.00
_cell.angle_gamma   90.00
#
_symmetry.space_group_name_H-M   'P 1'
#
loop_
_entity.id
_entity.type
_entity.pdbx_description
1 polymer ?
#
loop_
_entity_poly.entity_id
_entity_poly.type
_entity_poly.pdbx_seq_one_letter_code
_entity_poly.pdbx_strand_id
1 'polypeptide(L)'
;MKSRSIRVLTALVVALAVAGGSYWQINFNKDWRQQYAYTKGVDALIYAFPYYLNTVLRYKWSQLEAPEGQQVPLDAVNKFWHATFVDPKNYRDGGAPNADTLYSPAWVYAKEQPIIITVPEIPGHRYFAIELAGFDSDNFAYISKRLHGNGGGNYAIVPPDWHGNLPDDVEFVAHNPTPWFYAMARIYADFNDPSDQVEVAAIQSKMRIVGLSDWGKANPPRPAHPPVPDVGDLSEVLIETDVVSYIKKMVMSDPMSFWNNVNRAMTVNGVPERDERYLKDWADLHIGPDQDVSQAEDNEKAGLAKAVFGGIMIMRAYATPEEKRVNGWGVPPVGFGRSGVHGNFYIRGAIQSMRGIVANDAEEAMYMARAKDQNGDSITSKHTYELHFPPGQTPPARYFWSLTVYDQDANLMLNDYDRYAISGNSEDLIYEDDGSLRILIGGEPPEGMVGNWLPAGESYTRVTLRVYGPEKAMIERSWKPPQLKRL
;
A
#
# COMPACT_ATOMS: atom_id res chain seq x y z
N MET A 1 3.97 -22.77 -72.20
CA MET A 1 3.60 -21.51 -71.46
C MET A 1 3.47 -21.67 -69.93
N LYS A 2 2.91 -22.74 -69.41
CA LYS A 2 2.71 -22.90 -67.93
C LYS A 2 4.00 -22.93 -67.08
N SER A 3 5.13 -23.45 -67.60
CA SER A 3 6.40 -23.56 -66.82
C SER A 3 7.13 -22.21 -66.61
N ARG A 4 7.00 -21.27 -67.54
CA ARG A 4 7.60 -19.92 -67.40
C ARG A 4 6.87 -19.04 -66.36
N SER A 5 5.54 -19.13 -66.34
CA SER A 5 4.71 -18.38 -65.39
C SER A 5 4.95 -18.83 -63.93
N ILE A 6 5.14 -20.12 -63.67
CA ILE A 6 5.44 -20.65 -62.32
C ILE A 6 6.82 -20.16 -61.85
N ARG A 7 7.84 -20.20 -62.70
CA ARG A 7 9.18 -19.71 -62.33
C ARG A 7 9.22 -18.20 -62.04
N VAL A 8 8.44 -17.40 -62.74
CA VAL A 8 8.32 -15.96 -62.48
C VAL A 8 7.59 -15.71 -61.15
N LEU A 9 6.53 -16.47 -60.88
CA LEU A 9 5.80 -16.32 -59.60
C LEU A 9 6.66 -16.75 -58.39
N THR A 10 7.42 -17.84 -58.50
CA THR A 10 8.33 -18.28 -57.46
C THR A 10 9.47 -17.26 -57.21
N ALA A 11 10.03 -16.67 -58.28
CA ALA A 11 11.06 -15.63 -58.13
C ALA A 11 10.50 -14.35 -57.48
N LEU A 12 9.26 -13.99 -57.76
CA LEU A 12 8.61 -12.83 -57.14
C LEU A 12 8.33 -13.05 -55.65
N VAL A 13 7.87 -14.24 -55.27
CA VAL A 13 7.62 -14.60 -53.84
C VAL A 13 8.94 -14.64 -53.09
N VAL A 14 10.02 -15.18 -53.66
CA VAL A 14 11.35 -15.22 -53.00
C VAL A 14 11.89 -13.79 -52.89
N ALA A 15 11.74 -12.93 -53.89
CA ALA A 15 12.18 -11.53 -53.85
C ALA A 15 11.41 -10.72 -52.81
N LEU A 16 10.10 -10.94 -52.65
CA LEU A 16 9.27 -10.31 -51.61
C LEU A 16 9.63 -10.80 -50.23
N ALA A 17 9.93 -12.08 -50.06
CA ALA A 17 10.37 -12.66 -48.81
C ALA A 17 11.75 -12.14 -48.39
N VAL A 18 12.70 -12.01 -49.33
CA VAL A 18 14.02 -11.42 -49.07
C VAL A 18 13.92 -9.93 -48.81
N ALA A 19 13.10 -9.19 -49.55
CA ALA A 19 12.90 -7.77 -49.33
C ALA A 19 12.18 -7.49 -47.99
N GLY A 20 11.18 -8.31 -47.64
CA GLY A 20 10.48 -8.26 -46.35
C GLY A 20 11.40 -8.61 -45.20
N GLY A 21 12.23 -9.67 -45.34
CA GLY A 21 13.22 -10.05 -44.35
C GLY A 21 14.30 -8.99 -44.14
N SER A 22 14.80 -8.42 -45.27
CA SER A 22 15.79 -7.32 -45.21
C SER A 22 15.21 -6.06 -44.59
N TYR A 23 13.98 -5.69 -44.97
CA TYR A 23 13.26 -4.55 -44.38
C TYR A 23 13.03 -4.75 -42.89
N TRP A 24 12.61 -5.96 -42.47
CA TRP A 24 12.42 -6.30 -41.07
C TRP A 24 13.74 -6.27 -40.29
N GLN A 25 14.80 -6.83 -40.84
CA GLN A 25 16.12 -6.85 -40.23
C GLN A 25 16.76 -5.47 -40.09
N ILE A 26 16.55 -4.57 -41.08
CA ILE A 26 17.02 -3.19 -41.03
C ILE A 26 16.27 -2.39 -40.00
N ASN A 27 14.96 -2.55 -39.90
CA ASN A 27 14.16 -1.85 -38.90
C ASN A 27 14.37 -2.42 -37.49
N PHE A 28 14.49 -3.76 -37.37
CA PHE A 28 14.85 -4.39 -36.09
C PHE A 28 16.22 -3.89 -35.60
N ASN A 29 17.23 -3.82 -36.45
CA ASN A 29 18.54 -3.30 -36.08
C ASN A 29 18.54 -1.80 -35.74
N LYS A 30 17.62 -1.03 -36.31
CA LYS A 30 17.48 0.40 -35.96
C LYS A 30 16.79 0.61 -34.61
N ASP A 31 15.85 -0.26 -34.27
CA ASP A 31 14.95 -0.07 -33.11
C ASP A 31 15.30 -0.98 -31.93
N TRP A 32 16.32 -1.86 -32.04
CA TRP A 32 16.61 -2.83 -30.96
C TRP A 32 16.95 -2.16 -29.64
N ARG A 33 17.65 -1.02 -29.63
CA ARG A 33 17.96 -0.26 -28.40
C ARG A 33 16.68 0.30 -27.77
N GLN A 34 15.78 0.83 -28.58
CA GLN A 34 14.49 1.30 -28.09
C GLN A 34 13.66 0.16 -27.50
N GLN A 35 13.63 -1.01 -28.17
CA GLN A 35 12.91 -2.17 -27.66
C GLN A 35 13.57 -2.75 -26.39
N TYR A 36 14.89 -2.76 -26.35
CA TYR A 36 15.67 -3.16 -25.17
C TYR A 36 15.36 -2.24 -23.98
N ALA A 37 15.45 -0.92 -24.18
CA ALA A 37 15.15 0.06 -23.15
C ALA A 37 13.68 0.01 -22.70
N TYR A 38 12.73 -0.24 -23.61
CA TYR A 38 11.34 -0.48 -23.25
C TYR A 38 11.20 -1.70 -22.34
N THR A 39 11.77 -2.84 -22.71
CA THR A 39 11.64 -4.09 -21.97
C THR A 39 12.25 -3.99 -20.57
N LYS A 40 13.47 -3.50 -20.48
CA LYS A 40 14.15 -3.28 -19.19
C LYS A 40 13.51 -2.16 -18.38
N GLY A 41 13.09 -1.08 -19.04
CA GLY A 41 12.44 0.06 -18.40
C GLY A 41 11.09 -0.28 -17.76
N VAL A 42 10.32 -1.23 -18.30
CA VAL A 42 9.08 -1.71 -17.66
C VAL A 42 9.39 -2.32 -16.28
N ASP A 43 10.36 -3.21 -16.21
CA ASP A 43 10.79 -3.82 -14.95
C ASP A 43 11.34 -2.78 -13.97
N ALA A 44 12.22 -1.90 -14.48
CA ALA A 44 12.83 -0.83 -13.70
C ALA A 44 11.78 0.14 -13.14
N LEU A 45 10.75 0.50 -13.91
CA LEU A 45 9.64 1.34 -13.44
C LEU A 45 8.88 0.69 -12.29
N ILE A 46 8.47 -0.58 -12.45
CA ILE A 46 7.70 -1.30 -11.44
C ILE A 46 8.51 -1.42 -10.15
N TYR A 47 9.81 -1.68 -10.28
CA TYR A 47 10.74 -1.71 -9.16
C TYR A 47 10.86 -0.37 -8.44
N ALA A 48 11.03 0.71 -9.20
CA ALA A 48 11.38 2.04 -8.70
C ALA A 48 10.16 2.89 -8.30
N PHE A 49 8.96 2.51 -8.70
CA PHE A 49 7.73 3.25 -8.40
C PHE A 49 7.55 3.55 -6.90
N PRO A 50 7.80 2.60 -5.95
CA PRO A 50 7.74 2.87 -4.52
C PRO A 50 8.66 4.01 -4.08
N TYR A 51 9.87 4.09 -4.62
CA TYR A 51 10.83 5.15 -4.27
C TYR A 51 10.31 6.53 -4.64
N TYR A 52 9.71 6.66 -5.82
CA TYR A 52 9.12 7.93 -6.24
C TYR A 52 7.89 8.27 -5.41
N LEU A 53 6.98 7.31 -5.19
CA LEU A 53 5.80 7.48 -4.34
C LEU A 53 6.17 7.94 -2.94
N ASN A 54 7.08 7.23 -2.28
CA ASN A 54 7.49 7.53 -0.90
C ASN A 54 8.24 8.86 -0.80
N THR A 55 8.99 9.24 -1.83
CA THR A 55 9.64 10.56 -1.91
C THR A 55 8.58 11.68 -1.94
N VAL A 56 7.57 11.54 -2.79
CA VAL A 56 6.47 12.52 -2.91
C VAL A 56 5.64 12.59 -1.64
N LEU A 57 5.26 11.45 -1.07
CA LEU A 57 4.47 11.40 0.17
C LEU A 57 5.23 11.99 1.36
N ARG A 58 6.51 11.63 1.53
CA ARG A 58 7.34 12.18 2.60
C ARG A 58 7.47 13.69 2.45
N TYR A 59 7.73 14.19 1.24
CA TYR A 59 7.81 15.62 0.98
C TYR A 59 6.49 16.31 1.35
N LYS A 60 5.36 15.83 0.79
CA LYS A 60 4.03 16.37 1.08
C LYS A 60 3.78 16.46 2.59
N TRP A 61 4.00 15.36 3.30
CA TRP A 61 3.69 15.29 4.74
C TRP A 61 4.68 16.03 5.63
N SER A 62 5.86 16.39 5.14
CA SER A 62 6.85 17.16 5.89
C SER A 62 6.75 18.67 5.67
N GLN A 63 6.12 19.13 4.57
CA GLN A 63 6.07 20.53 4.18
C GLN A 63 4.74 21.21 4.49
N LEU A 64 3.67 20.46 4.68
CA LEU A 64 2.38 21.04 4.95
C LEU A 64 2.24 21.44 6.43
N GLU A 65 1.95 22.70 6.68
CA GLU A 65 1.26 23.10 7.90
C GLU A 65 -0.21 22.68 7.76
N ALA A 66 -0.77 22.07 8.82
CA ALA A 66 -2.15 21.59 8.78
C ALA A 66 -3.10 22.78 8.53
N PRO A 67 -3.87 22.81 7.43
CA PRO A 67 -5.08 23.62 7.43
C PRO A 67 -5.97 23.11 8.56
N GLU A 68 -6.59 24.02 9.27
CA GLU A 68 -7.53 23.71 10.33
C GLU A 68 -8.56 22.68 9.82
N GLY A 69 -8.62 21.48 10.44
CA GLY A 69 -9.57 20.43 10.10
C GLY A 69 -9.12 19.38 9.07
N GLN A 70 -7.90 19.41 8.54
CA GLN A 70 -7.40 18.31 7.67
C GLN A 70 -6.70 17.21 8.47
N GLN A 71 -7.08 15.96 8.21
CA GLN A 71 -6.51 14.77 8.85
C GLN A 71 -5.38 14.15 8.01
N VAL A 72 -4.40 14.94 7.64
CA VAL A 72 -3.21 14.47 6.92
C VAL A 72 -2.04 14.40 7.88
N PRO A 73 -1.15 13.39 7.79
CA PRO A 73 0.03 13.28 8.63
C PRO A 73 1.00 14.43 8.35
N LEU A 74 0.94 15.48 9.16
CA LEU A 74 1.75 16.67 8.99
C LEU A 74 2.85 16.71 10.02
N ASP A 75 4.05 17.18 9.60
CA ASP A 75 5.24 17.22 10.46
C ASP A 75 5.57 15.86 11.11
N ALA A 76 5.18 14.76 10.45
CA ALA A 76 5.39 13.39 10.93
C ALA A 76 6.78 12.88 10.56
N VAL A 77 7.84 13.62 10.89
CA VAL A 77 9.24 13.22 10.67
C VAL A 77 9.94 13.05 12.01
N ASN A 78 10.46 11.85 12.30
CA ASN A 78 11.02 11.48 13.61
C ASN A 78 10.11 11.82 14.80
N LYS A 79 8.81 11.82 14.54
CA LYS A 79 7.73 12.12 15.47
C LYS A 79 6.47 11.50 14.92
N PHE A 80 5.68 10.86 15.77
CA PHE A 80 4.35 10.42 15.36
C PHE A 80 3.41 11.61 15.19
N TRP A 81 2.67 11.59 14.10
CA TRP A 81 1.42 12.34 13.99
C TRP A 81 0.28 11.41 14.41
N HIS A 82 -0.73 11.92 15.11
CA HIS A 82 -1.81 11.08 15.64
C HIS A 82 -3.16 11.48 15.05
N ALA A 83 -3.80 10.56 14.34
CA ALA A 83 -5.22 10.64 14.06
C ALA A 83 -5.98 10.25 15.35
N THR A 84 -6.64 11.19 15.96
CA THR A 84 -7.35 11.00 17.24
C THR A 84 -8.83 10.68 17.07
N PHE A 85 -9.34 10.79 15.85
CA PHE A 85 -10.71 10.42 15.44
C PHE A 85 -10.73 10.17 13.93
N VAL A 86 -11.81 9.57 13.44
CA VAL A 86 -12.08 9.46 12.00
C VAL A 86 -13.14 10.48 11.62
N ASP A 87 -12.85 11.27 10.60
CA ASP A 87 -13.76 12.26 10.06
C ASP A 87 -14.09 11.94 8.59
N PRO A 88 -15.11 11.11 8.32
CA PRO A 88 -15.46 10.73 6.97
C PRO A 88 -15.93 11.89 6.10
N LYS A 89 -16.36 13.00 6.69
CA LYS A 89 -16.88 14.18 5.97
C LYS A 89 -15.74 15.04 5.43
N ASN A 90 -14.67 15.21 6.21
CA ASN A 90 -13.54 16.06 5.84
C ASN A 90 -12.37 15.27 5.24
N TYR A 91 -12.17 13.99 5.62
CA TYR A 91 -11.16 13.15 5.01
C TYR A 91 -11.71 12.49 3.74
N ARG A 92 -11.32 13.03 2.57
CA ARG A 92 -11.76 12.56 1.25
C ARG A 92 -10.58 12.26 0.31
N ASP A 93 -9.41 11.92 0.89
CA ASP A 93 -8.18 11.65 0.12
C ASP A 93 -8.11 10.20 -0.45
N GLY A 94 -9.19 9.44 -0.35
CA GLY A 94 -9.23 8.06 -0.83
C GLY A 94 -8.42 7.11 0.05
N GLY A 95 -7.79 6.10 -0.56
CA GLY A 95 -6.91 5.15 0.15
C GLY A 95 -7.63 4.06 0.94
N ALA A 96 -8.96 4.07 0.97
CA ALA A 96 -9.80 3.14 1.73
C ALA A 96 -9.39 3.06 3.22
N PRO A 97 -9.41 4.20 3.96
CA PRO A 97 -9.07 4.22 5.37
C PRO A 97 -9.98 3.25 6.12
N ASN A 98 -9.46 2.59 7.17
CA ASN A 98 -10.34 1.76 7.98
C ASN A 98 -11.12 2.62 8.98
N ALA A 99 -12.18 2.02 9.55
CA ALA A 99 -12.97 2.59 10.62
C ALA A 99 -12.87 1.71 11.89
N ASP A 100 -11.70 1.12 12.13
CA ASP A 100 -11.49 0.15 13.21
C ASP A 100 -10.24 0.47 14.04
N THR A 101 -9.32 1.27 13.50
CA THR A 101 -8.09 1.63 14.20
C THR A 101 -7.75 3.10 13.99
N LEU A 102 -7.25 3.76 15.01
CA LEU A 102 -6.64 5.08 14.90
C LEU A 102 -5.17 4.96 14.49
N TYR A 103 -4.75 5.80 13.57
CA TYR A 103 -3.42 5.76 12.96
C TYR A 103 -2.44 6.72 13.63
N SER A 104 -1.18 6.30 13.70
CA SER A 104 -0.07 7.17 14.07
C SER A 104 1.11 6.90 13.12
N PRO A 105 1.16 7.55 11.95
CA PRO A 105 2.27 7.46 11.04
C PRO A 105 3.46 8.31 11.45
N ALA A 106 4.66 7.90 11.01
CA ALA A 106 5.87 8.70 11.05
C ALA A 106 6.82 8.30 9.92
N TRP A 107 7.48 9.28 9.29
CA TRP A 107 8.71 9.05 8.55
C TRP A 107 9.88 9.12 9.51
N VAL A 108 10.72 8.10 9.53
CA VAL A 108 11.80 7.98 10.50
C VAL A 108 13.14 7.91 9.79
N TYR A 109 14.06 8.78 10.20
CA TYR A 109 15.45 8.78 9.73
C TYR A 109 16.34 8.09 10.76
N ALA A 110 16.93 6.97 10.38
CA ALA A 110 17.75 6.15 11.26
C ALA A 110 19.07 5.74 10.58
N LYS A 111 19.77 6.69 9.94
CA LYS A 111 21.08 6.45 9.33
C LYS A 111 22.21 6.64 10.31
N GLU A 112 22.16 7.72 11.11
CA GLU A 112 23.28 8.16 11.93
C GLU A 112 23.37 7.46 13.29
N GLN A 113 22.23 7.00 13.80
CA GLN A 113 22.10 6.36 15.10
C GLN A 113 20.87 5.48 15.18
N PRO A 114 20.83 4.52 16.11
CA PRO A 114 19.60 3.82 16.45
C PRO A 114 18.48 4.76 16.86
N ILE A 115 17.27 4.44 16.45
CA ILE A 115 16.04 5.10 16.87
C ILE A 115 15.28 4.16 17.79
N ILE A 116 14.84 4.66 18.93
CA ILE A 116 14.05 3.94 19.91
C ILE A 116 12.61 4.40 19.81
N ILE A 117 11.71 3.46 19.56
CA ILE A 117 10.26 3.67 19.58
C ILE A 117 9.73 3.18 20.91
N THR A 118 9.19 4.08 21.72
CA THR A 118 8.51 3.74 22.96
C THR A 118 7.02 3.54 22.72
N VAL A 119 6.51 2.41 23.14
CA VAL A 119 5.08 2.07 23.15
C VAL A 119 4.64 1.97 24.60
N PRO A 120 3.61 2.70 25.05
CA PRO A 120 3.08 2.55 26.41
C PRO A 120 2.37 1.21 26.54
N GLU A 121 2.09 0.81 27.79
CA GLU A 121 1.17 -0.29 28.05
C GLU A 121 -0.19 -0.01 27.38
N ILE A 122 -0.72 -1.00 26.66
CA ILE A 122 -1.99 -0.95 25.94
C ILE A 122 -2.94 -1.95 26.58
N PRO A 123 -4.21 -1.59 26.87
CA PRO A 123 -5.18 -2.52 27.45
C PRO A 123 -5.23 -3.86 26.71
N GLY A 124 -5.25 -4.97 27.45
CA GLY A 124 -5.09 -6.30 26.88
C GLY A 124 -6.12 -6.73 25.86
N HIS A 125 -7.31 -6.12 25.85
CA HIS A 125 -8.34 -6.37 24.83
C HIS A 125 -8.03 -5.69 23.49
N ARG A 126 -7.23 -4.61 23.47
CA ARG A 126 -6.94 -3.85 22.24
C ARG A 126 -5.90 -4.56 21.36
N TYR A 127 -6.16 -4.54 20.08
CA TYR A 127 -5.15 -4.80 19.06
C TYR A 127 -4.29 -3.55 18.86
N PHE A 128 -2.98 -3.77 18.67
CA PHE A 128 -2.10 -2.75 18.13
C PHE A 128 -1.01 -3.37 17.26
N ALA A 129 -0.52 -2.60 16.31
CA ALA A 129 0.68 -2.90 15.54
C ALA A 129 1.33 -1.61 15.05
N ILE A 130 2.65 -1.55 15.08
CA ILE A 130 3.46 -0.59 14.33
C ILE A 130 4.14 -1.37 13.22
N GLU A 131 3.67 -1.17 12.00
CA GLU A 131 4.25 -1.69 10.77
C GLU A 131 5.45 -0.82 10.40
N LEU A 132 6.60 -1.44 10.14
CA LEU A 132 7.84 -0.77 9.76
C LEU A 132 8.19 -1.16 8.33
N ALA A 133 8.08 -0.21 7.41
CA ALA A 133 8.34 -0.40 5.99
C ALA A 133 9.55 0.40 5.52
N GLY A 134 10.42 -0.23 4.75
CA GLY A 134 11.55 0.43 4.09
C GLY A 134 11.09 1.47 3.06
N PHE A 135 12.02 2.29 2.58
CA PHE A 135 11.71 3.29 1.56
C PHE A 135 11.29 2.67 0.21
N ASP A 136 11.54 1.39 0.04
CA ASP A 136 11.07 0.54 -1.06
C ASP A 136 9.64 0.00 -0.89
N SER A 137 8.94 0.35 0.20
CA SER A 137 7.60 -0.13 0.59
C SER A 137 7.52 -1.60 1.04
N ASP A 138 8.62 -2.32 1.20
CA ASP A 138 8.58 -3.64 1.83
C ASP A 138 8.62 -3.51 3.36
N ASN A 139 7.77 -4.27 4.04
CA ASN A 139 7.85 -4.38 5.48
C ASN A 139 9.11 -5.12 5.89
N PHE A 140 9.83 -4.60 6.87
CA PHE A 140 11.02 -5.26 7.41
C PHE A 140 10.84 -5.72 8.86
N ALA A 141 9.98 -5.06 9.65
CA ALA A 141 9.71 -5.44 11.03
C ALA A 141 8.34 -4.97 11.50
N TYR A 142 7.94 -5.45 12.68
CA TYR A 142 6.75 -5.02 13.42
C TYR A 142 7.07 -4.87 14.90
N ILE A 143 6.42 -3.87 15.52
CA ILE A 143 6.22 -3.80 16.96
C ILE A 143 4.73 -3.99 17.18
N SER A 144 4.29 -5.15 17.69
CA SER A 144 2.86 -5.46 17.71
C SER A 144 2.46 -6.38 18.85
N LYS A 145 1.18 -6.39 19.14
CA LYS A 145 0.57 -7.34 20.09
C LYS A 145 0.96 -8.79 19.79
N ARG A 146 1.07 -9.13 18.52
CA ARG A 146 1.43 -10.48 18.06
C ARG A 146 2.83 -10.88 18.48
N LEU A 147 3.79 -9.96 18.44
CA LEU A 147 5.21 -10.22 18.69
C LEU A 147 5.64 -9.90 20.13
N HIS A 148 5.06 -8.85 20.74
CA HIS A 148 5.55 -8.27 21.98
C HIS A 148 4.49 -8.22 23.10
N GLY A 149 3.24 -8.63 22.81
CA GLY A 149 2.13 -8.48 23.76
C GLY A 149 1.68 -7.02 23.93
N ASN A 150 0.96 -6.73 25.00
CA ASN A 150 0.40 -5.41 25.30
C ASN A 150 1.10 -4.64 26.43
N GLY A 151 2.16 -5.18 27.02
CA GLY A 151 2.83 -4.60 28.20
C GLY A 151 3.60 -3.31 27.95
N GLY A 152 3.66 -2.85 26.72
CA GLY A 152 4.50 -1.71 26.33
C GLY A 152 5.98 -2.10 26.25
N GLY A 153 6.84 -1.13 25.92
CA GLY A 153 8.27 -1.35 25.81
C GLY A 153 9.00 -0.29 25.00
N ASN A 154 10.32 -0.46 24.93
CA ASN A 154 11.21 0.41 24.17
C ASN A 154 11.92 -0.44 23.11
N TYR A 155 11.78 -0.08 21.85
CA TYR A 155 12.09 -0.93 20.72
C TYR A 155 13.07 -0.21 19.78
N ALA A 156 14.27 -0.76 19.59
CA ALA A 156 15.30 -0.17 18.76
C ALA A 156 15.26 -0.65 17.32
N ILE A 157 15.24 0.29 16.40
CA ILE A 157 15.55 0.11 14.99
C ILE A 157 16.92 0.73 14.76
N VAL A 158 17.87 -0.06 14.25
CA VAL A 158 19.27 0.34 14.15
C VAL A 158 19.73 0.48 12.68
N PRO A 159 20.72 1.32 12.39
CA PRO A 159 21.33 1.39 11.05
C PRO A 159 21.87 0.03 10.59
N PRO A 160 21.98 -0.24 9.26
CA PRO A 160 22.41 -1.54 8.73
C PRO A 160 23.73 -2.05 9.33
N ASP A 161 24.72 -1.18 9.45
CA ASP A 161 26.07 -1.52 9.92
C ASP A 161 26.30 -1.22 11.41
N TRP A 162 25.24 -1.01 12.17
CA TRP A 162 25.37 -0.71 13.60
C TRP A 162 25.58 -1.97 14.43
N HIS A 163 26.64 -1.99 15.24
CA HIS A 163 27.04 -3.12 16.11
C HIS A 163 27.27 -2.69 17.55
N GLY A 164 26.73 -1.55 17.98
CA GLY A 164 26.87 -1.07 19.36
C GLY A 164 26.01 -1.84 20.37
N ASN A 165 26.04 -1.40 21.63
CA ASN A 165 25.19 -1.94 22.68
C ASN A 165 23.96 -1.06 22.88
N LEU A 166 22.83 -1.69 23.08
CA LEU A 166 21.58 -1.03 23.50
C LEU A 166 21.52 -1.00 25.04
N PRO A 167 20.81 -0.02 25.64
CA PRO A 167 20.46 -0.04 27.05
C PRO A 167 19.66 -1.29 27.41
N ASP A 168 19.75 -1.75 28.67
CA ASP A 168 19.11 -2.99 29.15
C ASP A 168 17.58 -2.97 29.07
N ASP A 169 16.97 -1.77 29.05
CA ASP A 169 15.52 -1.57 28.94
C ASP A 169 15.04 -1.37 27.50
N VAL A 170 15.92 -1.58 26.51
CA VAL A 170 15.64 -1.40 25.09
C VAL A 170 15.82 -2.72 24.33
N GLU A 171 14.74 -3.20 23.72
CA GLU A 171 14.74 -4.39 22.89
C GLU A 171 15.18 -4.09 21.45
N PHE A 172 16.10 -4.89 20.92
CA PHE A 172 16.44 -4.84 19.50
C PHE A 172 15.32 -5.45 18.66
N VAL A 173 14.87 -4.73 17.62
CA VAL A 173 13.83 -5.21 16.69
C VAL A 173 14.42 -5.58 15.34
N ALA A 174 15.13 -4.65 14.68
CA ALA A 174 15.66 -4.89 13.33
C ALA A 174 16.73 -3.88 12.95
N HIS A 175 17.54 -4.24 11.94
CA HIS A 175 18.27 -3.29 11.12
C HIS A 175 17.32 -2.70 10.07
N ASN A 176 17.32 -1.38 9.89
CA ASN A 176 16.55 -0.74 8.84
C ASN A 176 17.23 -0.97 7.48
N PRO A 177 16.47 -1.35 6.43
CA PRO A 177 17.07 -1.64 5.12
C PRO A 177 17.44 -0.39 4.32
N THR A 178 16.95 0.77 4.72
CA THR A 178 17.14 2.07 4.06
C THR A 178 17.27 3.18 5.10
N PRO A 179 18.03 4.28 4.86
CA PRO A 179 18.21 5.39 5.81
C PRO A 179 16.89 5.96 6.36
N TRP A 180 15.88 5.99 5.55
CA TRP A 180 14.53 6.37 5.92
C TRP A 180 13.62 5.15 5.90
N PHE A 181 12.72 5.07 6.84
CA PHE A 181 11.63 4.09 6.85
C PHE A 181 10.31 4.75 7.28
N TYR A 182 9.23 4.08 6.96
CA TYR A 182 7.90 4.49 7.36
C TYR A 182 7.41 3.64 8.53
N ALA A 183 6.97 4.27 9.61
CA ALA A 183 6.33 3.62 10.75
C ALA A 183 4.84 3.95 10.74
N MET A 184 3.98 2.92 10.67
CA MET A 184 2.53 3.07 10.69
C MET A 184 1.96 2.35 11.91
N ALA A 185 1.71 3.09 12.99
CA ALA A 185 1.02 2.54 14.14
C ALA A 185 -0.51 2.52 13.91
N ARG A 186 -1.14 1.45 14.36
CA ARG A 186 -2.58 1.22 14.37
C ARG A 186 -2.98 0.71 15.74
N ILE A 187 -3.96 1.34 16.37
CA ILE A 187 -4.53 0.91 17.66
C ILE A 187 -6.03 0.77 17.46
N TYR A 188 -6.58 -0.39 17.83
CA TYR A 188 -8.03 -0.65 17.74
C TYR A 188 -8.82 0.39 18.54
N ALA A 189 -9.85 0.92 17.92
CA ALA A 189 -10.80 1.84 18.51
C ALA A 189 -12.22 1.50 18.04
N ASP A 190 -13.19 1.55 18.93
CA ASP A 190 -14.59 1.47 18.56
C ASP A 190 -15.07 2.85 18.09
N PHE A 191 -15.42 2.96 16.82
CA PHE A 191 -15.87 4.23 16.24
C PHE A 191 -17.32 4.58 16.59
N ASN A 192 -18.07 3.64 17.14
CA ASN A 192 -19.40 3.91 17.65
C ASN A 192 -19.37 4.44 19.09
N ASP A 193 -18.18 4.38 19.76
CA ASP A 193 -17.96 4.93 21.09
C ASP A 193 -16.92 6.06 21.07
N PRO A 194 -17.33 7.33 21.10
CA PRO A 194 -16.40 8.46 21.20
C PRO A 194 -15.49 8.42 22.43
N SER A 195 -15.92 7.81 23.54
CA SER A 195 -15.09 7.71 24.75
C SER A 195 -13.91 6.76 24.53
N ASP A 196 -14.09 5.71 23.73
CA ASP A 196 -13.04 4.78 23.35
C ASP A 196 -11.97 5.43 22.48
N GLN A 197 -12.37 6.32 21.58
CA GLN A 197 -11.42 7.10 20.76
C GLN A 197 -10.57 8.04 21.63
N VAL A 198 -11.16 8.64 22.67
CA VAL A 198 -10.41 9.49 23.64
C VAL A 198 -9.39 8.66 24.41
N GLU A 199 -9.74 7.43 24.81
CA GLU A 199 -8.80 6.51 25.46
C GLU A 199 -7.63 6.16 24.55
N VAL A 200 -7.90 5.84 23.29
CA VAL A 200 -6.84 5.55 22.29
C VAL A 200 -5.96 6.78 22.04
N ALA A 201 -6.54 7.98 21.95
CA ALA A 201 -5.77 9.22 21.82
C ALA A 201 -4.83 9.45 23.01
N ALA A 202 -5.28 9.10 24.23
CA ALA A 202 -4.43 9.15 25.42
C ALA A 202 -3.29 8.13 25.41
N ILE A 203 -3.47 6.96 24.78
CA ILE A 203 -2.40 5.99 24.56
C ILE A 203 -1.42 6.54 23.51
N GLN A 204 -1.90 7.02 22.38
CA GLN A 204 -1.10 7.58 21.29
C GLN A 204 -0.19 8.71 21.78
N SER A 205 -0.70 9.60 22.65
CA SER A 205 0.06 10.75 23.19
C SER A 205 1.30 10.35 24.02
N LYS A 206 1.39 9.10 24.45
CA LYS A 206 2.54 8.54 25.20
C LYS A 206 3.56 7.84 24.28
N MET A 207 3.23 7.59 23.02
CA MET A 207 4.17 7.02 22.05
C MET A 207 5.27 8.04 21.72
N ARG A 208 6.51 7.57 21.61
CA ARG A 208 7.66 8.44 21.39
C ARG A 208 8.62 7.83 20.37
N ILE A 209 9.35 8.72 19.70
CA ILE A 209 10.51 8.39 18.84
C ILE A 209 11.70 9.16 19.39
N VAL A 210 12.74 8.46 19.82
CA VAL A 210 13.92 9.03 20.50
C VAL A 210 15.18 8.46 19.85
N GLY A 211 16.19 9.31 19.63
CA GLY A 211 17.54 8.84 19.22
C GLY A 211 18.30 8.23 20.39
N LEU A 212 19.09 7.19 20.14
CA LEU A 212 19.87 6.51 21.19
C LEU A 212 20.78 7.50 21.97
N SER A 213 21.35 8.51 21.33
CA SER A 213 22.20 9.53 21.97
C SER A 213 21.44 10.37 23.02
N ASP A 214 20.13 10.42 22.94
CA ASP A 214 19.26 11.18 23.83
C ASP A 214 18.43 10.29 24.78
N TRP A 215 18.66 8.98 24.70
CA TRP A 215 17.98 8.02 25.57
C TRP A 215 18.28 8.29 27.05
N GLY A 216 17.27 8.19 27.89
CA GLY A 216 17.35 8.48 29.34
C GLY A 216 17.26 9.95 29.71
N LYS A 217 17.23 10.89 28.75
CA LYS A 217 16.96 12.31 29.04
C LYS A 217 15.50 12.51 29.42
N ALA A 218 15.23 13.34 30.41
CA ALA A 218 13.86 13.62 30.88
C ALA A 218 12.97 14.23 29.75
N ASN A 219 13.56 15.09 28.92
CA ASN A 219 12.91 15.70 27.75
C ASN A 219 13.84 15.55 26.55
N PRO A 220 13.87 14.37 25.90
CA PRO A 220 14.70 14.15 24.75
C PRO A 220 14.24 15.04 23.58
N PRO A 221 15.15 15.65 22.84
CA PRO A 221 14.80 16.40 21.65
C PRO A 221 14.28 15.42 20.58
N ARG A 222 13.53 15.95 19.64
CA ARG A 222 13.21 15.22 18.40
C ARG A 222 14.52 14.81 17.73
N PRO A 223 14.69 13.54 17.30
CA PRO A 223 15.90 13.12 16.61
C PRO A 223 16.15 13.95 15.36
N ALA A 224 17.40 14.39 15.18
CA ALA A 224 17.80 15.15 14.01
C ALA A 224 17.63 14.33 12.73
N HIS A 225 17.32 15.02 11.64
CA HIS A 225 17.26 14.43 10.30
C HIS A 225 17.76 15.47 9.28
N PRO A 226 18.29 15.05 8.12
CA PRO A 226 18.59 15.98 7.04
C PRO A 226 17.31 16.65 6.53
N PRO A 227 17.41 17.81 5.88
CA PRO A 227 16.28 18.38 5.18
C PRO A 227 15.61 17.32 4.29
N VAL A 228 14.28 17.27 4.31
CA VAL A 228 13.56 16.39 3.37
C VAL A 228 13.84 16.92 1.97
N PRO A 229 14.41 16.08 1.07
CA PRO A 229 14.81 16.56 -0.24
C PRO A 229 13.63 17.12 -1.01
N ASP A 230 13.83 18.28 -1.61
CA ASP A 230 12.94 18.80 -2.63
C ASP A 230 13.05 17.89 -3.86
N VAL A 231 11.92 17.44 -4.36
CA VAL A 231 11.82 16.52 -5.51
C VAL A 231 11.40 17.23 -6.79
N GLY A 232 11.72 18.50 -6.91
CA GLY A 232 11.39 19.36 -8.02
C GLY A 232 10.13 20.19 -7.76
N ASP A 233 9.51 20.74 -8.81
CA ASP A 233 8.31 21.56 -8.67
C ASP A 233 7.10 20.66 -8.35
N LEU A 234 7.01 20.26 -7.09
CA LEU A 234 5.90 19.52 -6.53
C LEU A 234 4.90 20.41 -5.79
N SER A 235 4.91 21.71 -6.05
CA SER A 235 3.93 22.63 -5.45
C SER A 235 2.49 22.17 -5.68
N GLU A 236 2.21 21.59 -6.84
CA GLU A 236 0.91 20.99 -7.14
C GLU A 236 0.58 19.78 -6.24
N VAL A 237 1.57 18.99 -5.80
CA VAL A 237 1.34 17.84 -4.90
C VAL A 237 0.79 18.28 -3.55
N LEU A 238 1.16 19.46 -3.10
CA LEU A 238 0.74 19.98 -1.80
C LEU A 238 -0.78 20.20 -1.74
N ILE A 239 -1.41 20.47 -2.88
CA ILE A 239 -2.85 20.72 -2.99
C ILE A 239 -3.66 19.52 -3.52
N GLU A 240 -2.99 18.51 -4.06
CA GLU A 240 -3.66 17.32 -4.60
C GLU A 240 -4.05 16.34 -3.49
N THR A 241 -5.28 15.85 -3.55
CA THR A 241 -5.81 14.89 -2.59
C THR A 241 -5.40 13.46 -2.94
N ASP A 242 -5.48 13.04 -4.20
CA ASP A 242 -5.05 11.71 -4.67
C ASP A 242 -3.61 11.73 -5.22
N VAL A 243 -2.65 11.55 -4.32
CA VAL A 243 -1.21 11.53 -4.64
C VAL A 243 -0.85 10.44 -5.65
N VAL A 244 -1.48 9.27 -5.58
CA VAL A 244 -1.18 8.18 -6.52
C VAL A 244 -1.64 8.51 -7.94
N SER A 245 -2.81 9.10 -8.09
CA SER A 245 -3.30 9.57 -9.40
C SER A 245 -2.48 10.74 -9.93
N TYR A 246 -2.07 11.65 -9.07
CA TYR A 246 -1.14 12.73 -9.41
C TYR A 246 0.18 12.17 -9.96
N ILE A 247 0.82 11.25 -9.23
CA ILE A 247 2.07 10.62 -9.68
C ILE A 247 1.90 9.95 -11.04
N LYS A 248 0.81 9.20 -11.25
CA LYS A 248 0.53 8.57 -12.56
C LYS A 248 0.46 9.60 -13.68
N LYS A 249 -0.23 10.73 -13.44
CA LYS A 249 -0.35 11.83 -14.41
C LYS A 249 1.02 12.43 -14.72
N MET A 250 1.82 12.75 -13.69
CA MET A 250 3.17 13.30 -13.83
C MET A 250 4.09 12.37 -14.61
N VAL A 251 4.14 11.11 -14.22
CA VAL A 251 4.98 10.08 -14.85
C VAL A 251 4.65 9.91 -16.33
N MET A 252 3.38 10.04 -16.69
CA MET A 252 2.94 9.94 -18.09
C MET A 252 3.17 11.22 -18.91
N SER A 253 3.11 12.38 -18.27
CA SER A 253 3.32 13.68 -18.96
C SER A 253 4.79 14.01 -19.17
N ASP A 254 5.68 13.66 -18.24
CA ASP A 254 7.12 13.87 -18.33
C ASP A 254 7.91 12.65 -17.86
N PRO A 255 8.02 11.61 -18.71
CA PRO A 255 8.72 10.37 -18.36
C PRO A 255 10.20 10.55 -18.02
N MET A 256 10.87 11.53 -18.63
CA MET A 256 12.31 11.72 -18.38
C MET A 256 12.58 12.34 -17.01
N SER A 257 11.79 13.32 -16.59
CA SER A 257 11.83 13.84 -15.22
C SER A 257 11.51 12.77 -14.19
N PHE A 258 10.56 11.88 -14.49
CA PHE A 258 10.29 10.73 -13.61
C PHE A 258 11.55 9.87 -13.39
N TRP A 259 12.26 9.47 -14.46
CA TRP A 259 13.45 8.64 -14.34
C TRP A 259 14.59 9.33 -13.55
N ASN A 260 14.82 10.62 -13.78
CA ASN A 260 15.82 11.36 -13.01
C ASN A 260 15.43 11.53 -11.53
N ASN A 261 14.13 11.74 -11.24
CA ASN A 261 13.64 11.81 -9.88
C ASN A 261 13.74 10.45 -9.15
N VAL A 262 13.49 9.35 -9.86
CA VAL A 262 13.66 7.99 -9.33
C VAL A 262 15.15 7.72 -9.00
N ASN A 263 16.07 8.05 -9.91
CA ASN A 263 17.51 7.91 -9.67
C ASN A 263 17.92 8.69 -8.41
N ARG A 264 17.53 9.96 -8.33
CA ARG A 264 17.79 10.80 -7.16
C ARG A 264 17.16 10.25 -5.89
N ALA A 265 15.93 9.72 -5.96
CA ALA A 265 15.27 9.09 -4.82
C ALA A 265 16.06 7.87 -4.30
N MET A 266 16.55 7.03 -5.19
CA MET A 266 17.39 5.88 -4.83
C MET A 266 18.76 6.32 -4.25
N THR A 267 19.38 7.37 -4.80
CA THR A 267 20.63 7.93 -4.27
C THR A 267 20.45 8.43 -2.84
N VAL A 268 19.41 9.23 -2.60
CA VAL A 268 19.18 9.89 -1.29
C VAL A 268 18.75 8.91 -0.22
N ASN A 269 17.91 7.94 -0.58
CA ASN A 269 17.29 7.04 0.38
C ASN A 269 17.98 5.68 0.48
N GLY A 270 18.95 5.41 -0.38
CA GLY A 270 19.59 4.10 -0.49
C GLY A 270 18.65 3.04 -1.10
N VAL A 271 19.25 1.93 -1.47
CA VAL A 271 18.57 0.74 -1.99
C VAL A 271 18.99 -0.43 -1.11
N PRO A 272 18.10 -1.33 -0.70
CA PRO A 272 18.47 -2.51 0.06
C PRO A 272 19.53 -3.34 -0.67
N GLU A 273 20.54 -3.82 0.04
CA GLU A 273 21.65 -4.63 -0.54
C GLU A 273 21.15 -5.82 -1.37
N ARG A 274 20.06 -6.47 -0.92
CA ARG A 274 19.43 -7.59 -1.62
C ARG A 274 19.01 -7.25 -3.07
N ASP A 275 18.81 -5.97 -3.39
CA ASP A 275 18.27 -5.49 -4.66
C ASP A 275 19.36 -4.99 -5.62
N GLU A 276 20.63 -4.93 -5.21
CA GLU A 276 21.76 -4.47 -6.07
C GLU A 276 21.84 -5.19 -7.41
N ARG A 277 21.45 -6.47 -7.43
CA ARG A 277 21.43 -7.27 -8.66
C ARG A 277 20.53 -6.65 -9.73
N TYR A 278 19.39 -6.09 -9.36
CA TYR A 278 18.46 -5.47 -10.30
C TYR A 278 19.05 -4.17 -10.86
N LEU A 279 19.71 -3.38 -10.01
CA LEU A 279 20.33 -2.12 -10.41
C LEU A 279 21.44 -2.35 -11.45
N LYS A 280 22.22 -3.44 -11.30
CA LYS A 280 23.24 -3.82 -12.29
C LYS A 280 22.64 -4.11 -13.66
N ASP A 281 21.42 -4.67 -13.70
CA ASP A 281 20.71 -5.00 -14.94
C ASP A 281 20.15 -3.76 -15.68
N TRP A 282 20.11 -2.59 -15.03
CA TRP A 282 19.57 -1.34 -15.57
C TRP A 282 20.60 -0.20 -15.68
N ALA A 283 21.83 -0.43 -15.18
CA ALA A 283 22.88 0.58 -15.16
C ALA A 283 23.27 1.06 -16.56
N ASP A 284 23.21 0.20 -17.56
CA ASP A 284 23.49 0.54 -18.96
C ASP A 284 22.41 1.44 -19.61
N LEU A 285 21.25 1.57 -18.97
CA LEU A 285 20.21 2.53 -19.31
C LEU A 285 20.22 3.78 -18.41
N HIS A 286 21.29 3.96 -17.63
CA HIS A 286 21.45 5.07 -16.67
C HIS A 286 20.34 5.14 -15.63
N ILE A 287 19.85 3.95 -15.16
CA ILE A 287 18.85 3.83 -14.10
C ILE A 287 19.51 3.24 -12.87
N GLY A 288 19.35 3.91 -11.72
CA GLY A 288 19.90 3.50 -10.43
C GLY A 288 20.41 4.68 -9.61
N PRO A 289 20.95 4.43 -8.40
CA PRO A 289 21.62 5.46 -7.60
C PRO A 289 22.78 6.10 -8.39
N ASP A 290 22.91 7.41 -8.25
CA ASP A 290 23.95 8.25 -8.89
C ASP A 290 23.99 8.17 -10.43
N GLN A 291 22.89 7.70 -11.05
CA GLN A 291 22.74 7.66 -12.50
C GLN A 291 21.97 8.89 -13.02
N ASP A 292 22.18 9.19 -14.32
CA ASP A 292 21.51 10.30 -15.03
C ASP A 292 20.99 9.82 -16.39
N VAL A 293 19.68 9.64 -16.49
CA VAL A 293 19.01 9.19 -17.71
C VAL A 293 19.18 10.17 -18.88
N SER A 294 19.56 11.42 -18.63
CA SER A 294 19.87 12.36 -19.70
C SER A 294 21.04 11.91 -20.58
N GLN A 295 21.90 11.03 -20.07
CA GLN A 295 23.04 10.43 -20.76
C GLN A 295 22.65 9.32 -21.76
N ALA A 296 21.44 8.76 -21.63
CA ALA A 296 20.97 7.69 -22.54
C ALA A 296 20.86 8.19 -23.98
N GLU A 297 20.99 7.27 -24.96
CA GLU A 297 20.80 7.58 -26.37
C GLU A 297 19.32 7.90 -26.67
N ASP A 298 19.04 8.63 -27.74
CA ASP A 298 17.66 9.04 -28.09
C ASP A 298 16.71 7.86 -28.27
N ASN A 299 17.17 6.74 -28.82
CA ASN A 299 16.39 5.51 -28.95
C ASN A 299 16.09 4.87 -27.59
N GLU A 300 17.03 4.94 -26.66
CA GLU A 300 16.84 4.44 -25.29
C GLU A 300 15.86 5.32 -24.52
N LYS A 301 16.00 6.65 -24.60
CA LYS A 301 15.02 7.60 -24.03
C LYS A 301 13.61 7.35 -24.57
N ALA A 302 13.48 7.12 -25.88
CA ALA A 302 12.19 6.79 -26.48
C ALA A 302 11.61 5.45 -25.97
N GLY A 303 12.47 4.47 -25.70
CA GLY A 303 12.09 3.20 -25.08
C GLY A 303 11.64 3.38 -23.62
N LEU A 304 12.42 4.11 -22.83
CA LEU A 304 12.12 4.42 -21.43
C LEU A 304 10.83 5.24 -21.28
N ALA A 305 10.58 6.19 -22.18
CA ALA A 305 9.33 6.93 -22.18
C ALA A 305 8.09 6.04 -22.41
N LYS A 306 8.18 5.07 -23.32
CA LYS A 306 7.13 4.07 -23.55
C LYS A 306 6.98 3.10 -22.38
N ALA A 307 8.09 2.74 -21.72
CA ALA A 307 8.11 1.82 -20.59
C ALA A 307 7.28 2.32 -19.40
N VAL A 308 7.22 3.62 -19.21
CA VAL A 308 6.40 4.24 -18.16
C VAL A 308 4.94 3.85 -18.27
N PHE A 309 4.36 3.99 -19.46
CA PHE A 309 2.96 3.58 -19.69
C PHE A 309 2.78 2.07 -19.49
N GLY A 310 3.68 1.26 -20.08
CA GLY A 310 3.62 -0.20 -19.97
C GLY A 310 3.68 -0.69 -18.53
N GLY A 311 4.60 -0.17 -17.73
CA GLY A 311 4.76 -0.53 -16.32
C GLY A 311 3.54 -0.17 -15.47
N ILE A 312 2.98 1.03 -15.64
CA ILE A 312 1.75 1.44 -14.94
C ILE A 312 0.57 0.53 -15.30
N MET A 313 0.40 0.19 -16.58
CA MET A 313 -0.67 -0.72 -17.01
C MET A 313 -0.51 -2.12 -16.41
N ILE A 314 0.72 -2.64 -16.36
CA ILE A 314 1.02 -3.94 -15.74
C ILE A 314 0.72 -3.89 -14.24
N MET A 315 1.18 -2.89 -13.51
CA MET A 315 0.90 -2.77 -12.08
C MET A 315 -0.61 -2.73 -11.81
N ARG A 316 -1.39 -1.98 -12.61
CA ARG A 316 -2.85 -1.94 -12.47
C ARG A 316 -3.49 -3.31 -12.69
N ALA A 317 -3.09 -4.03 -13.74
CA ALA A 317 -3.60 -5.36 -14.03
C ALA A 317 -3.18 -6.37 -12.94
N TYR A 318 -1.92 -6.31 -12.49
CA TYR A 318 -1.38 -7.20 -11.47
C TYR A 318 -2.05 -7.03 -10.11
N ALA A 319 -2.48 -5.82 -9.78
CA ALA A 319 -3.15 -5.51 -8.53
C ALA A 319 -4.56 -6.10 -8.41
N THR A 320 -5.21 -6.43 -9.53
CA THR A 320 -6.62 -6.89 -9.57
C THR A 320 -6.89 -7.98 -10.58
N PRO A 321 -6.21 -9.12 -10.53
CA PRO A 321 -6.51 -10.20 -11.44
C PRO A 321 -7.91 -10.76 -11.13
N GLU A 322 -8.83 -10.67 -12.09
CA GLU A 322 -10.22 -11.15 -11.93
C GLU A 322 -10.27 -12.67 -11.69
N GLU A 323 -9.37 -13.42 -12.31
CA GLU A 323 -9.26 -14.88 -12.20
C GLU A 323 -8.84 -15.37 -10.79
N LYS A 324 -8.37 -14.48 -9.93
CA LYS A 324 -7.96 -14.80 -8.54
C LYS A 324 -9.02 -14.46 -7.50
N ARG A 325 -10.26 -14.20 -7.92
CA ARG A 325 -11.36 -13.94 -6.98
C ARG A 325 -11.88 -15.22 -6.35
N VAL A 326 -12.16 -15.17 -5.05
CA VAL A 326 -12.80 -16.24 -4.29
C VAL A 326 -14.20 -15.79 -3.91
N ASN A 327 -15.23 -16.44 -4.42
CA ASN A 327 -16.64 -16.07 -4.20
C ASN A 327 -16.91 -14.58 -4.52
N GLY A 328 -16.24 -14.02 -5.56
CA GLY A 328 -16.34 -12.63 -5.95
C GLY A 328 -15.45 -11.65 -5.16
N TRP A 329 -14.77 -12.10 -4.11
CA TRP A 329 -13.82 -11.30 -3.35
C TRP A 329 -12.43 -11.32 -3.99
N GLY A 330 -11.83 -10.15 -4.15
CA GLY A 330 -10.40 -10.05 -4.46
C GLY A 330 -9.60 -10.40 -3.21
N VAL A 331 -8.76 -11.42 -3.32
CA VAL A 331 -7.91 -11.90 -2.21
C VAL A 331 -6.47 -11.44 -2.49
N PRO A 332 -5.74 -10.92 -1.49
CA PRO A 332 -4.36 -10.48 -1.70
C PRO A 332 -3.47 -11.63 -2.16
N PRO A 333 -2.44 -11.38 -2.97
CA PRO A 333 -1.48 -12.40 -3.37
C PRO A 333 -0.70 -12.93 -2.16
N VAL A 334 -0.12 -14.14 -2.30
CA VAL A 334 0.77 -14.69 -1.27
C VAL A 334 2.03 -13.83 -1.17
N GLY A 335 2.46 -13.56 0.06
CA GLY A 335 3.68 -12.79 0.33
C GLY A 335 3.53 -11.28 0.14
N PHE A 336 2.29 -10.75 0.02
CA PHE A 336 2.10 -9.30 0.09
C PHE A 336 2.62 -8.77 1.45
N GLY A 337 3.00 -7.50 1.49
CA GLY A 337 3.69 -6.90 2.65
C GLY A 337 5.20 -6.98 2.55
N ARG A 338 5.75 -8.15 2.22
CA ARG A 338 7.20 -8.42 2.04
C ARG A 338 7.55 -9.05 0.70
N SER A 339 6.81 -8.72 -0.32
CA SER A 339 6.95 -9.40 -1.61
C SER A 339 8.29 -9.12 -2.30
N GLY A 340 8.87 -7.94 -2.14
CA GLY A 340 10.19 -7.63 -2.66
C GLY A 340 11.30 -8.38 -1.92
N VAL A 341 11.18 -8.60 -0.60
CA VAL A 341 12.08 -9.46 0.18
C VAL A 341 12.13 -10.87 -0.40
N HIS A 342 11.00 -11.36 -0.93
CA HIS A 342 10.91 -12.65 -1.61
C HIS A 342 11.21 -12.58 -3.12
N GLY A 343 11.75 -11.45 -3.61
CA GLY A 343 12.15 -11.27 -5.01
C GLY A 343 11.00 -10.93 -5.96
N ASN A 344 9.83 -10.57 -5.46
CA ASN A 344 8.68 -10.21 -6.29
C ASN A 344 8.31 -8.72 -6.15
N PHE A 345 9.11 -7.86 -6.77
CA PHE A 345 8.86 -6.42 -6.78
C PHE A 345 7.61 -6.01 -7.60
N TYR A 346 7.06 -6.90 -8.44
CA TYR A 346 5.77 -6.66 -9.13
C TYR A 346 4.60 -6.57 -8.14
N ILE A 347 4.52 -7.50 -7.18
CA ILE A 347 3.52 -7.41 -6.10
C ILE A 347 3.75 -6.16 -5.26
N ARG A 348 5.00 -5.85 -4.92
CA ARG A 348 5.39 -4.66 -4.17
C ARG A 348 4.89 -3.38 -4.86
N GLY A 349 5.24 -3.18 -6.12
CA GLY A 349 4.80 -2.00 -6.89
C GLY A 349 3.28 -1.93 -7.07
N ALA A 350 2.63 -3.07 -7.35
CA ALA A 350 1.20 -3.11 -7.63
C ALA A 350 0.31 -2.99 -6.39
N ILE A 351 0.68 -3.62 -5.27
CA ILE A 351 -0.15 -3.70 -4.07
C ILE A 351 0.29 -2.66 -3.03
N GLN A 352 1.57 -2.69 -2.64
CA GLN A 352 2.08 -1.89 -1.53
C GLN A 352 2.32 -0.42 -1.90
N SER A 353 2.36 -0.10 -3.21
CA SER A 353 2.57 1.27 -3.66
C SER A 353 1.40 1.83 -4.45
N MET A 354 0.91 1.13 -5.48
CA MET A 354 -0.15 1.68 -6.33
C MET A 354 -1.54 1.63 -5.68
N ARG A 355 -1.79 0.70 -4.76
CA ARG A 355 -3.07 0.54 -4.08
C ARG A 355 -3.12 1.04 -2.65
N GLY A 356 -1.99 1.23 -2.03
CA GLY A 356 -1.80 1.76 -0.71
C GLY A 356 -0.38 2.27 -0.56
N ILE A 357 -0.04 2.89 0.57
CA ILE A 357 1.32 3.33 0.86
C ILE A 357 2.14 2.16 1.35
N VAL A 358 1.53 1.32 2.17
CA VAL A 358 2.05 0.08 2.75
C VAL A 358 0.90 -0.91 2.95
N ALA A 359 1.20 -2.18 3.01
CA ALA A 359 0.23 -3.23 3.28
C ALA A 359 0.82 -4.19 4.32
N ASN A 360 0.04 -4.52 5.35
CA ASN A 360 0.48 -5.45 6.38
C ASN A 360 0.86 -6.82 5.79
N ASP A 361 1.78 -7.51 6.45
CA ASP A 361 2.01 -8.94 6.20
C ASP A 361 0.75 -9.75 6.50
N ALA A 362 0.59 -10.88 5.83
CA ALA A 362 -0.58 -11.73 6.00
C ALA A 362 -0.80 -12.19 7.44
N GLU A 363 0.26 -12.35 8.22
CA GLU A 363 0.21 -12.76 9.63
C GLU A 363 -0.29 -11.64 10.55
N GLU A 364 -0.21 -10.38 10.10
CA GLU A 364 -0.65 -9.23 10.88
C GLU A 364 -2.08 -8.82 10.50
N ALA A 365 -2.37 -8.66 9.20
CA ALA A 365 -3.71 -8.36 8.74
C ALA A 365 -3.94 -8.79 7.28
N MET A 366 -5.15 -9.23 6.96
CA MET A 366 -5.57 -9.54 5.59
C MET A 366 -6.77 -8.71 5.18
N TYR A 367 -6.81 -8.35 3.89
CA TYR A 367 -7.83 -7.49 3.30
C TYR A 367 -8.43 -8.14 2.06
N MET A 368 -9.76 -8.25 2.02
CA MET A 368 -10.49 -8.76 0.86
C MET A 368 -11.55 -7.77 0.46
N ALA A 369 -11.67 -7.48 -0.82
CA ALA A 369 -12.61 -6.47 -1.28
C ALA A 369 -13.46 -6.98 -2.45
N ARG A 370 -14.69 -6.47 -2.52
CA ARG A 370 -15.59 -6.67 -3.65
C ARG A 370 -16.44 -5.43 -3.90
N ALA A 371 -16.88 -5.26 -5.15
CA ALA A 371 -17.78 -4.18 -5.54
C ALA A 371 -18.92 -4.67 -6.44
N LYS A 372 -19.01 -5.98 -6.65
CA LYS A 372 -20.03 -6.62 -7.49
C LYS A 372 -20.74 -7.72 -6.72
N ASP A 373 -22.01 -7.93 -7.01
CA ASP A 373 -22.81 -9.02 -6.46
C ASP A 373 -22.48 -10.37 -7.14
N GLN A 374 -23.29 -11.40 -6.88
CA GLN A 374 -23.12 -12.72 -7.49
C GLN A 374 -23.39 -12.76 -9.00
N ASN A 375 -24.10 -11.77 -9.55
CA ASN A 375 -24.44 -11.67 -10.96
C ASN A 375 -23.42 -10.84 -11.76
N GLY A 376 -22.46 -10.19 -11.05
CA GLY A 376 -21.48 -9.29 -11.66
C GLY A 376 -21.95 -7.83 -11.75
N ASP A 377 -23.13 -7.51 -11.19
CA ASP A 377 -23.65 -6.15 -11.12
C ASP A 377 -23.00 -5.36 -9.96
N SER A 378 -22.91 -4.04 -10.10
CA SER A 378 -22.42 -3.17 -9.02
C SER A 378 -23.32 -3.24 -7.80
N ILE A 379 -22.72 -3.27 -6.61
CA ILE A 379 -23.43 -3.17 -5.34
C ILE A 379 -23.97 -1.73 -5.21
N THR A 380 -25.29 -1.59 -4.99
CA THR A 380 -25.96 -0.28 -4.90
C THR A 380 -27.07 -0.29 -3.86
N SER A 381 -27.50 0.89 -3.39
CA SER A 381 -28.60 1.03 -2.43
C SER A 381 -29.99 0.60 -2.98
N LYS A 382 -30.10 0.38 -4.30
CA LYS A 382 -31.35 -0.07 -4.94
C LYS A 382 -31.75 -1.49 -4.58
N HIS A 383 -30.85 -2.26 -4.00
CA HIS A 383 -31.03 -3.65 -3.63
C HIS A 383 -30.46 -3.91 -2.24
N THR A 384 -31.03 -4.91 -1.59
CA THR A 384 -30.47 -5.47 -0.36
C THR A 384 -29.60 -6.67 -0.71
N TYR A 385 -28.44 -6.75 -0.11
CA TYR A 385 -27.51 -7.87 -0.28
C TYR A 385 -27.27 -8.54 1.06
N GLU A 386 -27.13 -9.85 1.04
CA GLU A 386 -26.88 -10.67 2.21
C GLU A 386 -25.47 -11.27 2.17
N LEU A 387 -24.76 -11.13 3.27
CA LEU A 387 -23.54 -11.86 3.58
C LEU A 387 -23.84 -12.78 4.78
N HIS A 388 -23.89 -14.09 4.52
CA HIS A 388 -24.25 -15.08 5.51
C HIS A 388 -23.03 -15.92 5.92
N PHE A 389 -22.73 -15.91 7.21
CA PHE A 389 -21.70 -16.74 7.84
C PHE A 389 -22.41 -17.88 8.59
N PRO A 390 -22.26 -19.14 8.19
CA PRO A 390 -22.77 -20.29 8.94
C PRO A 390 -22.21 -20.33 10.38
N PRO A 391 -22.82 -21.08 11.29
CA PRO A 391 -22.36 -21.20 12.66
C PRO A 391 -20.86 -21.52 12.76
N GLY A 392 -20.11 -20.72 13.52
CA GLY A 392 -18.66 -20.87 13.70
C GLY A 392 -17.82 -20.61 12.45
N GLN A 393 -18.36 -20.02 11.37
CA GLN A 393 -17.63 -19.72 10.14
C GLN A 393 -17.43 -18.22 9.88
N THR A 394 -17.54 -17.38 10.89
CA THR A 394 -17.06 -15.99 10.81
C THR A 394 -15.57 -15.95 10.46
N PRO A 395 -15.02 -14.84 9.96
CA PRO A 395 -13.60 -14.76 9.62
C PRO A 395 -12.71 -15.22 10.77
N PRO A 396 -11.80 -16.19 10.56
CA PRO A 396 -10.94 -16.69 11.63
C PRO A 396 -9.86 -15.66 11.98
N ALA A 397 -10.15 -14.86 13.00
CA ALA A 397 -9.36 -13.76 13.48
C ALA A 397 -8.95 -13.98 14.95
N ARG A 398 -7.66 -13.84 15.26
CA ARG A 398 -7.16 -13.86 16.64
C ARG A 398 -7.60 -12.64 17.43
N TYR A 399 -7.75 -11.49 16.76
CA TYR A 399 -8.10 -10.24 17.43
C TYR A 399 -9.51 -9.79 17.06
N PHE A 400 -9.74 -9.44 15.80
CA PHE A 400 -11.07 -9.06 15.28
C PHE A 400 -11.09 -9.07 13.75
N TRP A 401 -12.29 -8.99 13.21
CA TRP A 401 -12.54 -8.74 11.80
C TRP A 401 -13.51 -7.58 11.65
N SER A 402 -13.53 -6.95 10.49
CA SER A 402 -14.49 -5.90 10.17
C SER A 402 -14.92 -5.91 8.70
N LEU A 403 -16.10 -5.35 8.45
CA LEU A 403 -16.62 -5.01 7.13
C LEU A 403 -16.77 -3.51 7.04
N THR A 404 -16.20 -2.89 6.01
CA THR A 404 -16.28 -1.44 5.78
C THR A 404 -16.79 -1.17 4.37
N VAL A 405 -17.60 -0.10 4.21
CA VAL A 405 -18.18 0.30 2.91
C VAL A 405 -17.55 1.60 2.41
N TYR A 406 -17.27 1.64 1.10
CA TYR A 406 -16.61 2.75 0.43
C TYR A 406 -17.34 3.17 -0.84
N ASP A 407 -17.20 4.44 -1.17
CA ASP A 407 -17.58 5.00 -2.47
C ASP A 407 -16.58 4.62 -3.59
N GLN A 408 -16.83 5.14 -4.80
CA GLN A 408 -15.99 4.86 -5.99
C GLN A 408 -14.57 5.43 -5.87
N ASP A 409 -14.37 6.48 -5.08
CA ASP A 409 -13.10 7.16 -4.86
C ASP A 409 -12.33 6.59 -3.67
N ALA A 410 -12.85 5.45 -3.13
CA ALA A 410 -12.30 4.74 -1.98
C ALA A 410 -12.29 5.57 -0.68
N ASN A 411 -13.23 6.48 -0.51
CA ASN A 411 -13.53 7.13 0.76
C ASN A 411 -14.60 6.38 1.52
N LEU A 412 -14.65 6.54 2.83
CA LEU A 412 -15.77 6.04 3.64
C LEU A 412 -17.08 6.61 3.07
N MET A 413 -18.07 5.74 2.91
CA MET A 413 -19.33 6.09 2.26
C MET A 413 -20.18 6.98 3.18
N LEU A 414 -20.35 8.25 2.81
CA LEU A 414 -21.20 9.15 3.56
C LEU A 414 -22.66 8.68 3.52
N ASN A 415 -23.32 8.70 4.66
CA ASN A 415 -24.71 8.29 4.82
C ASN A 415 -25.34 8.98 6.05
N ASP A 416 -26.66 9.01 6.11
CA ASP A 416 -27.43 9.70 7.16
C ASP A 416 -27.39 8.97 8.51
N TYR A 417 -26.85 7.75 8.55
CA TYR A 417 -26.77 6.92 9.76
C TYR A 417 -25.42 7.02 10.45
N ASP A 418 -24.45 7.75 9.87
CA ASP A 418 -23.02 7.79 10.29
C ASP A 418 -22.42 6.38 10.50
N ARG A 419 -22.90 5.38 9.71
CA ARG A 419 -22.52 3.97 9.83
C ARG A 419 -21.62 3.55 8.67
N TYR A 420 -20.39 3.23 8.95
CA TYR A 420 -19.33 2.98 7.95
C TYR A 420 -18.78 1.57 7.98
N ALA A 421 -18.84 0.92 9.15
CA ALA A 421 -18.27 -0.40 9.38
C ALA A 421 -19.10 -1.23 10.38
N ILE A 422 -18.90 -2.54 10.31
CA ILE A 422 -19.30 -3.51 11.34
C ILE A 422 -18.04 -4.24 11.79
N SER A 423 -17.79 -4.29 13.09
CA SER A 423 -16.70 -5.08 13.68
C SER A 423 -17.25 -6.38 14.26
N GLY A 424 -16.46 -7.46 14.19
CA GLY A 424 -16.78 -8.70 14.90
C GLY A 424 -16.79 -8.55 16.43
N ASN A 425 -16.28 -7.43 16.95
CA ASN A 425 -16.30 -7.06 18.36
C ASN A 425 -17.45 -6.08 18.70
N SER A 426 -18.29 -5.70 17.74
CA SER A 426 -19.40 -4.78 18.00
C SER A 426 -20.42 -5.44 18.93
N GLU A 427 -20.83 -4.74 19.99
CA GLU A 427 -21.80 -5.22 20.97
C GLU A 427 -23.23 -5.31 20.41
N ASP A 428 -23.52 -4.58 19.34
CA ASP A 428 -24.81 -4.55 18.65
C ASP A 428 -24.96 -5.65 17.59
N LEU A 429 -23.98 -6.55 17.43
CA LEU A 429 -24.08 -7.70 16.54
C LEU A 429 -25.08 -8.74 17.06
N ILE A 430 -26.03 -9.11 16.21
CA ILE A 430 -27.07 -10.09 16.50
C ILE A 430 -26.78 -11.36 15.71
N TYR A 431 -26.59 -12.46 16.42
CA TYR A 431 -26.48 -13.80 15.86
C TYR A 431 -27.87 -14.46 15.83
N GLU A 432 -28.12 -15.27 14.83
CA GLU A 432 -29.34 -16.10 14.73
C GLU A 432 -29.32 -17.21 15.81
N ASP A 433 -30.48 -17.82 16.07
CA ASP A 433 -30.61 -18.87 17.11
C ASP A 433 -29.70 -20.09 16.87
N ASP A 434 -29.34 -20.37 15.63
CA ASP A 434 -28.42 -21.45 15.27
C ASP A 434 -26.93 -21.06 15.38
N GLY A 435 -26.64 -19.81 15.76
CA GLY A 435 -25.30 -19.27 15.86
C GLY A 435 -24.72 -18.77 14.53
N SER A 436 -25.50 -18.73 13.46
CA SER A 436 -25.09 -18.07 12.21
C SER A 436 -25.13 -16.55 12.35
N LEU A 437 -24.38 -15.85 11.47
CA LEU A 437 -24.38 -14.40 11.41
C LEU A 437 -24.78 -13.94 10.01
N ARG A 438 -25.84 -13.14 9.96
CA ARG A 438 -26.32 -12.51 8.73
C ARG A 438 -26.05 -11.01 8.77
N ILE A 439 -25.35 -10.50 7.76
CA ILE A 439 -25.10 -9.07 7.57
C ILE A 439 -25.77 -8.64 6.29
N LEU A 440 -26.51 -7.53 6.36
CA LEU A 440 -27.21 -6.93 5.23
C LEU A 440 -26.46 -5.68 4.76
N ILE A 441 -26.43 -5.46 3.45
CA ILE A 441 -25.78 -4.31 2.82
C ILE A 441 -26.76 -3.70 1.82
N GLY A 442 -26.93 -2.37 1.87
CA GLY A 442 -27.86 -1.65 1.01
C GLY A 442 -29.33 -1.83 1.44
N GLY A 443 -30.27 -1.27 0.66
CA GLY A 443 -31.64 -1.16 1.05
C GLY A 443 -31.83 -0.29 2.30
N GLU A 444 -33.01 -0.44 2.91
CA GLU A 444 -33.31 0.22 4.19
C GLU A 444 -32.80 -0.62 5.38
N PRO A 445 -32.40 0.02 6.49
CA PRO A 445 -32.01 -0.71 7.69
C PRO A 445 -33.17 -1.56 8.21
N PRO A 446 -32.96 -2.87 8.48
CA PRO A 446 -34.00 -3.74 8.97
C PRO A 446 -34.37 -3.39 10.42
N GLU A 447 -35.66 -3.42 10.73
CA GLU A 447 -36.13 -3.18 12.08
C GLU A 447 -35.52 -4.20 13.06
N GLY A 448 -34.93 -3.70 14.16
CA GLY A 448 -34.32 -4.52 15.19
C GLY A 448 -32.98 -5.16 14.82
N MET A 449 -32.42 -4.92 13.61
CA MET A 449 -31.17 -5.50 13.14
C MET A 449 -30.20 -4.45 12.58
N VAL A 450 -30.28 -3.22 13.02
CA VAL A 450 -29.41 -2.13 12.54
C VAL A 450 -27.92 -2.46 12.80
N GLY A 451 -27.60 -3.18 13.87
CA GLY A 451 -26.25 -3.68 14.17
C GLY A 451 -25.65 -4.53 13.06
N ASN A 452 -26.48 -5.28 12.35
CA ASN A 452 -26.07 -6.17 11.28
C ASN A 452 -26.23 -5.55 9.87
N TRP A 453 -26.36 -4.24 9.75
CA TRP A 453 -26.62 -3.58 8.47
C TRP A 453 -25.58 -2.51 8.14
N LEU A 454 -25.23 -2.42 6.85
CA LEU A 454 -24.39 -1.36 6.28
C LEU A 454 -25.10 -0.68 5.10
N PRO A 455 -25.01 0.64 4.99
CA PRO A 455 -25.54 1.36 3.84
C PRO A 455 -24.78 1.02 2.56
N ALA A 456 -25.42 1.28 1.41
CA ALA A 456 -24.78 1.25 0.10
C ALA A 456 -25.03 2.56 -0.64
N GLY A 457 -24.12 2.95 -1.53
CA GLY A 457 -24.26 4.12 -2.39
C GLY A 457 -25.23 3.88 -3.55
N GLU A 458 -25.76 4.94 -4.14
CA GLU A 458 -26.77 4.86 -5.21
C GLU A 458 -26.26 4.15 -6.47
N SER A 459 -25.00 4.34 -6.84
CA SER A 459 -24.42 3.82 -8.10
C SER A 459 -23.30 2.82 -7.89
N TYR A 460 -22.63 2.84 -6.75
CA TYR A 460 -21.46 2.01 -6.47
C TYR A 460 -21.22 1.87 -4.97
N THR A 461 -20.84 0.66 -4.57
CA THR A 461 -20.32 0.37 -3.21
C THR A 461 -19.21 -0.64 -3.30
N ARG A 462 -18.09 -0.34 -2.67
CA ARG A 462 -17.04 -1.32 -2.40
C ARG A 462 -17.16 -1.78 -0.95
N VAL A 463 -17.25 -3.09 -0.75
CA VAL A 463 -17.20 -3.72 0.57
C VAL A 463 -15.81 -4.30 0.78
N THR A 464 -15.21 -3.99 1.91
CA THR A 464 -13.90 -4.53 2.29
C THR A 464 -14.01 -5.28 3.61
N LEU A 465 -13.66 -6.56 3.58
CA LEU A 465 -13.48 -7.41 4.75
C LEU A 465 -12.02 -7.30 5.19
N ARG A 466 -11.80 -6.95 6.46
CA ARG A 466 -10.50 -6.92 7.13
C ARG A 466 -10.45 -7.95 8.23
N VAL A 467 -9.30 -8.61 8.39
CA VAL A 467 -9.06 -9.60 9.44
C VAL A 467 -7.72 -9.29 10.09
N TYR A 468 -7.75 -8.99 11.37
CA TYR A 468 -6.57 -8.63 12.17
C TYR A 468 -6.13 -9.82 13.02
N GLY A 469 -4.85 -10.19 12.93
CA GLY A 469 -4.33 -11.46 13.43
C GLY A 469 -4.99 -12.66 12.77
N PRO A 470 -4.93 -12.78 11.43
CA PRO A 470 -5.54 -13.91 10.74
C PRO A 470 -5.02 -15.24 11.27
N GLU A 471 -5.92 -16.18 11.48
CA GLU A 471 -5.56 -17.53 11.86
C GLU A 471 -5.07 -18.34 10.65
N LYS A 472 -4.49 -19.51 10.92
CA LYS A 472 -3.89 -20.40 9.91
C LYS A 472 -4.81 -20.69 8.73
N ALA A 473 -6.11 -20.93 9.00
CA ALA A 473 -7.10 -21.21 7.96
C ALA A 473 -7.28 -20.05 6.98
N MET A 474 -7.08 -18.81 7.44
CA MET A 474 -7.13 -17.61 6.60
C MET A 474 -5.86 -17.48 5.76
N ILE A 475 -4.69 -17.60 6.40
CA ILE A 475 -3.37 -17.48 5.75
C ILE A 475 -3.18 -18.56 4.67
N GLU A 476 -3.55 -19.81 4.96
CA GLU A 476 -3.49 -20.95 4.05
C GLU A 476 -4.66 -21.00 3.06
N ARG A 477 -5.62 -20.06 3.16
CA ARG A 477 -6.78 -19.95 2.26
C ARG A 477 -7.72 -21.15 2.25
N SER A 478 -7.74 -21.94 3.32
CA SER A 478 -8.72 -23.00 3.52
C SER A 478 -10.08 -22.42 3.92
N TRP A 479 -10.12 -21.32 4.70
CA TRP A 479 -11.33 -20.52 4.89
C TRP A 479 -11.58 -19.64 3.66
N LYS A 480 -12.85 -19.52 3.28
CA LYS A 480 -13.27 -18.71 2.13
C LYS A 480 -14.37 -17.73 2.56
N PRO A 481 -14.26 -16.44 2.17
CA PRO A 481 -15.33 -15.49 2.43
C PRO A 481 -16.62 -15.94 1.75
N PRO A 482 -17.79 -15.80 2.40
CA PRO A 482 -19.05 -16.16 1.79
C PRO A 482 -19.36 -15.28 0.58
N GLN A 483 -20.23 -15.81 -0.28
CA GLN A 483 -20.74 -15.06 -1.43
C GLN A 483 -21.72 -13.99 -0.96
N LEU A 484 -21.60 -12.78 -1.47
CA LEU A 484 -22.59 -11.73 -1.29
C LEU A 484 -23.75 -11.99 -2.25
N LYS A 485 -24.93 -12.24 -1.71
CA LYS A 485 -26.16 -12.55 -2.47
C LYS A 485 -27.06 -11.32 -2.50
N ARG A 486 -27.55 -10.98 -3.66
CA ARG A 486 -28.64 -10.02 -3.83
C ARG A 486 -29.96 -10.72 -3.51
N LEU A 487 -30.75 -10.13 -2.60
CA LEU A 487 -32.07 -10.61 -2.18
C LEU A 487 -33.17 -10.20 -3.16
#